data_61ec611849398b10ac4aea6c90f0d724
#
_entry.id   61ec611849398b10ac4aea6c90f0d724
#
_cell.length_a   1.000
_cell.length_b   1.000
_cell.length_c   1.000
_cell.angle_alpha   90.00
_cell.angle_beta   90.00
_cell.angle_gamma   90.00
#
_symmetry.space_group_name_H-M   'P 1'
#
loop_
_entity.id
_entity.type
_entity.pdbx_description
1 polymer ?
#
loop_
_entity_poly.entity_id
_entity_poly.type
_entity_poly.pdbx_seq_one_letter_code
_entity_poly.pdbx_strand_id
1 'polypeptide(L)'
;FTEQLSWRWIFWINLPLGALAIWLVNRNLKHLNVRRHSRFDWKGAALLITVTTLTLLLLSPETALPPIWLAAGLAVALLLLILVERRAHDPILPVHLVRLPGYLVSVLLALVSQLLMFAVLVYLPLQMQWQKGMGASESGLYMVIFMVCITAGAFVGGKLIGRTGYYKRFVVVGFALSALALWQIHFDVWASLGLGFAGLGLRLVLPALAVVVQNALPAADRGIGMSLFNFGRELGGAVGVAICSVLFHAALPAGTSHNLASLSPIELAPGFSATYIGMALIASAALLITLLALKRHELATMPG
;
A
#
# COMPACT_ATOMS: atom_id res chain seq x y z
N PHE A 1 2.70 1.06 -27.07
CA PHE A 1 2.04 2.40 -27.04
C PHE A 1 3.07 3.52 -26.91
N THR A 2 4.03 3.43 -25.98
CA THR A 2 5.03 4.50 -25.73
C THR A 2 6.06 4.64 -26.87
N GLU A 3 6.36 3.58 -27.60
CA GLU A 3 7.32 3.60 -28.71
C GLU A 3 6.73 4.08 -30.04
N GLN A 4 5.41 3.88 -30.27
CA GLN A 4 4.71 4.25 -31.51
C GLN A 4 3.76 5.43 -31.37
N LEU A 5 3.23 5.66 -30.16
CA LEU A 5 2.31 6.72 -29.82
C LEU A 5 2.86 7.45 -28.59
N SER A 6 2.76 8.78 -28.52
CA SER A 6 3.23 9.56 -27.36
C SER A 6 2.67 9.01 -26.03
N TRP A 7 3.45 9.00 -24.95
CA TRP A 7 3.04 8.65 -23.58
C TRP A 7 1.75 9.36 -23.11
N ARG A 8 1.41 10.50 -23.72
CA ARG A 8 0.19 11.27 -23.45
C ARG A 8 -1.09 10.49 -23.74
N TRP A 9 -1.06 9.50 -24.65
CA TRP A 9 -2.21 8.67 -24.97
C TRP A 9 -2.68 7.81 -23.79
N ILE A 10 -1.81 7.49 -22.86
CA ILE A 10 -2.14 6.78 -21.62
C ILE A 10 -3.18 7.57 -20.79
N PHE A 11 -3.10 8.90 -20.81
CA PHE A 11 -4.08 9.77 -20.13
C PHE A 11 -5.36 9.95 -20.95
N TRP A 12 -5.23 10.12 -22.26
CA TRP A 12 -6.38 10.34 -23.13
C TRP A 12 -7.35 9.17 -23.16
N ILE A 13 -6.88 7.92 -23.06
CA ILE A 13 -7.74 6.71 -23.01
C ILE A 13 -8.64 6.67 -21.77
N ASN A 14 -8.22 7.33 -20.68
CA ASN A 14 -9.01 7.38 -19.45
C ASN A 14 -10.21 8.34 -19.54
N LEU A 15 -10.19 9.32 -20.43
CA LEU A 15 -11.28 10.30 -20.57
C LEU A 15 -12.60 9.65 -21.03
N PRO A 16 -12.65 8.87 -22.14
CA PRO A 16 -13.89 8.22 -22.56
C PRO A 16 -14.36 7.18 -21.53
N LEU A 17 -13.45 6.44 -20.88
CA LEU A 17 -13.80 5.49 -19.82
C LEU A 17 -14.38 6.20 -18.59
N GLY A 18 -13.78 7.32 -18.18
CA GLY A 18 -14.29 8.16 -17.09
C GLY A 18 -15.65 8.76 -17.40
N ALA A 19 -15.86 9.27 -18.61
CA ALA A 19 -17.15 9.79 -19.05
C ALA A 19 -18.25 8.72 -19.03
N LEU A 20 -17.93 7.51 -19.52
CA LEU A 20 -18.83 6.36 -19.48
C LEU A 20 -19.17 5.97 -18.03
N ALA A 21 -18.18 5.91 -17.14
CA ALA A 21 -18.39 5.61 -15.73
C ALA A 21 -19.31 6.64 -15.07
N ILE A 22 -19.08 7.94 -15.28
CA ILE A 22 -19.92 9.02 -14.75
C ILE A 22 -21.36 8.90 -15.27
N TRP A 23 -21.52 8.61 -16.57
CA TRP A 23 -22.84 8.41 -17.17
C TRP A 23 -23.59 7.23 -16.54
N LEU A 24 -22.92 6.08 -16.37
CA LEU A 24 -23.50 4.89 -15.74
C LEU A 24 -23.90 5.15 -14.28
N VAL A 25 -23.04 5.83 -13.50
CA VAL A 25 -23.31 6.20 -12.11
C VAL A 25 -24.52 7.12 -12.04
N ASN A 26 -24.55 8.18 -12.83
CA ASN A 26 -25.67 9.12 -12.85
C ASN A 26 -27.00 8.48 -13.26
N ARG A 27 -26.95 7.49 -14.17
CA ARG A 27 -28.16 6.79 -14.62
C ARG A 27 -28.70 5.85 -13.54
N ASN A 28 -27.85 5.12 -12.83
CA ASN A 28 -28.25 4.02 -11.95
C ASN A 28 -28.35 4.40 -10.47
N LEU A 29 -27.63 5.45 -10.00
CA LEU A 29 -27.53 5.77 -8.57
C LEU A 29 -28.34 6.98 -8.12
N LYS A 30 -29.27 7.49 -8.93
CA LYS A 30 -30.11 8.67 -8.59
C LYS A 30 -30.92 8.52 -7.30
N HIS A 31 -31.19 7.30 -6.85
CA HIS A 31 -32.08 7.01 -5.70
C HIS A 31 -31.35 6.85 -4.35
N LEU A 32 -30.01 6.89 -4.33
CA LEU A 32 -29.23 6.65 -3.09
C LEU A 32 -28.77 7.93 -2.37
N ASN A 33 -29.32 9.10 -2.72
CA ASN A 33 -28.95 10.39 -2.14
C ASN A 33 -29.53 10.56 -0.73
N VAL A 34 -28.92 9.92 0.27
CA VAL A 34 -29.08 10.31 1.67
C VAL A 34 -28.12 11.48 1.93
N ARG A 35 -28.62 12.71 1.77
CA ARG A 35 -27.84 13.91 2.11
C ARG A 35 -27.62 13.96 3.64
N ARG A 36 -26.46 13.54 4.11
CA ARG A 36 -25.97 13.92 5.43
C ARG A 36 -25.35 15.31 5.32
N HIS A 37 -25.82 16.26 6.12
CA HIS A 37 -25.17 17.56 6.29
C HIS A 37 -23.94 17.35 7.19
N SER A 38 -22.81 16.93 6.62
CA SER A 38 -21.53 16.93 7.31
C SER A 38 -20.75 18.18 6.91
N ARG A 39 -20.12 18.82 7.87
CA ARG A 39 -19.20 19.94 7.60
C ARG A 39 -17.82 19.37 7.30
N PHE A 40 -17.31 19.65 6.10
CA PHE A 40 -15.97 19.19 5.72
C PHE A 40 -14.89 19.88 6.57
N ASP A 41 -14.03 19.09 7.20
CA ASP A 41 -12.91 19.61 8.00
C ASP A 41 -11.71 19.98 7.11
N TRP A 42 -11.75 21.20 6.56
CA TRP A 42 -10.66 21.74 5.74
C TRP A 42 -9.35 21.87 6.50
N LYS A 43 -9.38 22.12 7.82
CA LYS A 43 -8.18 22.27 8.64
C LYS A 43 -7.51 20.93 8.87
N GLY A 44 -8.28 19.91 9.23
CA GLY A 44 -7.79 18.55 9.35
C GLY A 44 -7.23 18.03 8.03
N ALA A 45 -7.93 18.26 6.90
CA ALA A 45 -7.46 17.85 5.58
C ALA A 45 -6.12 18.50 5.20
N ALA A 46 -5.99 19.82 5.38
CA ALA A 46 -4.74 20.54 5.09
C ALA A 46 -3.57 20.04 5.95
N LEU A 47 -3.81 19.82 7.25
CA LEU A 47 -2.79 19.27 8.15
C LEU A 47 -2.42 17.84 7.80
N LEU A 48 -3.38 17.02 7.40
CA LEU A 48 -3.13 15.65 6.96
C LEU A 48 -2.24 15.61 5.70
N ILE A 49 -2.54 16.48 4.72
CA ILE A 49 -1.69 16.65 3.53
C ILE A 49 -0.28 17.10 3.94
N THR A 50 -0.17 18.07 4.85
CA THR A 50 1.12 18.57 5.33
C THR A 50 1.93 17.47 6.02
N VAL A 51 1.32 16.70 6.92
CA VAL A 51 1.95 15.56 7.61
C VAL A 51 2.43 14.52 6.60
N THR A 52 1.58 14.15 5.64
CA THR A 52 1.94 13.18 4.60
C THR A 52 3.12 13.68 3.75
N THR A 53 3.07 14.93 3.30
CA THR A 53 4.13 15.54 2.50
C THR A 53 5.46 15.60 3.25
N LEU A 54 5.45 16.07 4.51
CA LEU A 54 6.67 16.14 5.33
C LEU A 54 7.23 14.75 5.64
N THR A 55 6.37 13.74 5.84
CA THR A 55 6.82 12.35 6.02
C THR A 55 7.54 11.83 4.77
N LEU A 56 6.96 12.06 3.59
CA LEU A 56 7.57 11.61 2.34
C LEU A 56 8.87 12.37 2.03
N LEU A 57 8.92 13.67 2.28
CA LEU A 57 10.14 14.47 2.13
C LEU A 57 11.24 14.02 3.09
N LEU A 58 10.91 13.69 4.34
CA LEU A 58 11.86 13.20 5.33
C LEU A 58 12.47 11.84 4.91
N LEU A 59 11.69 11.01 4.24
CA LEU A 59 12.11 9.71 3.70
C LEU A 59 12.76 9.81 2.32
N SER A 60 12.77 10.98 1.67
CA SER A 60 13.38 11.16 0.35
C SER A 60 14.89 11.45 0.49
N PRO A 61 15.77 10.60 -0.07
CA PRO A 61 17.23 10.83 0.00
C PRO A 61 17.69 12.04 -0.83
N GLU A 62 16.89 12.51 -1.78
CA GLU A 62 17.21 13.62 -2.67
C GLU A 62 16.79 15.00 -2.14
N THR A 63 16.21 15.06 -0.93
CA THR A 63 15.71 16.31 -0.37
C THR A 63 16.85 17.24 0.01
N ALA A 64 16.85 18.45 -0.56
CA ALA A 64 17.86 19.51 -0.25
C ALA A 64 17.68 20.10 1.15
N LEU A 65 16.56 19.88 1.84
CA LEU A 65 16.28 20.42 3.16
C LEU A 65 16.93 19.58 4.26
N PRO A 66 17.54 20.21 5.28
CA PRO A 66 18.10 19.47 6.40
C PRO A 66 17.04 18.61 7.11
N PRO A 67 17.31 17.33 7.40
CA PRO A 67 16.34 16.41 8.02
C PRO A 67 15.79 16.92 9.36
N ILE A 68 16.57 17.72 10.09
CA ILE A 68 16.14 18.27 11.37
C ILE A 68 14.95 19.22 11.25
N TRP A 69 14.92 20.06 10.19
CA TRP A 69 13.80 20.97 9.93
C TRP A 69 12.56 20.24 9.46
N LEU A 70 12.73 19.19 8.65
CA LEU A 70 11.61 18.34 8.22
C LEU A 70 11.02 17.58 9.41
N ALA A 71 11.86 17.02 10.29
CA ALA A 71 11.42 16.34 11.50
C ALA A 71 10.72 17.28 12.48
N ALA A 72 11.27 18.49 12.68
CA ALA A 72 10.62 19.51 13.52
C ALA A 72 9.27 19.96 12.94
N GLY A 73 9.21 20.22 11.63
CA GLY A 73 7.97 20.56 10.93
C GLY A 73 6.93 19.46 11.04
N LEU A 74 7.34 18.19 10.86
CA LEU A 74 6.48 17.03 11.00
C LEU A 74 5.93 16.90 12.43
N ALA A 75 6.77 17.08 13.46
CA ALA A 75 6.35 17.04 14.85
C ALA A 75 5.30 18.13 15.16
N VAL A 76 5.53 19.36 14.67
CA VAL A 76 4.56 20.47 14.81
C VAL A 76 3.27 20.17 14.07
N ALA A 77 3.34 19.70 12.82
CA ALA A 77 2.16 19.37 12.02
C ALA A 77 1.34 18.23 12.66
N LEU A 78 1.97 17.20 13.20
CA LEU A 78 1.30 16.12 13.95
C LEU A 78 0.63 16.63 15.21
N LEU A 79 1.30 17.49 15.98
CA LEU A 79 0.72 18.11 17.17
C LEU A 79 -0.52 18.94 16.82
N LEU A 80 -0.41 19.78 15.80
CA LEU A 80 -1.53 20.60 15.31
C LEU A 80 -2.68 19.74 14.79
N LEU A 81 -2.39 18.66 14.05
CA LEU A 81 -3.39 17.71 13.58
C LEU A 81 -4.15 17.10 14.77
N ILE A 82 -3.45 16.61 15.79
CA ILE A 82 -4.08 16.05 16.99
C ILE A 82 -4.95 17.09 17.71
N LEU A 83 -4.49 18.35 17.84
CA LEU A 83 -5.24 19.41 18.50
C LEU A 83 -6.49 19.82 17.72
N VAL A 84 -6.40 19.91 16.40
CA VAL A 84 -7.53 20.25 15.51
C VAL A 84 -8.55 19.13 15.52
N GLU A 85 -8.12 17.87 15.31
CA GLU A 85 -8.99 16.70 15.29
C GLU A 85 -9.76 16.50 16.61
N ARG A 86 -9.12 16.79 17.76
CA ARG A 86 -9.81 16.72 19.07
C ARG A 86 -10.91 17.76 19.23
N ARG A 87 -10.89 18.86 18.48
CA ARG A 87 -11.86 19.96 18.54
C ARG A 87 -12.83 19.98 17.37
N ALA A 88 -12.57 19.19 16.34
CA ALA A 88 -13.41 19.11 15.15
C ALA A 88 -14.77 18.49 15.48
N HIS A 89 -15.84 19.05 14.90
CA HIS A 89 -17.19 18.51 15.06
C HIS A 89 -17.37 17.20 14.28
N ASP A 90 -16.82 17.15 13.06
CA ASP A 90 -16.77 15.95 12.19
C ASP A 90 -15.29 15.64 11.87
N PRO A 91 -14.53 15.01 12.81
CA PRO A 91 -13.09 14.78 12.62
C PRO A 91 -12.84 13.79 11.49
N ILE A 92 -11.75 14.04 10.71
CA ILE A 92 -11.30 13.11 9.66
C ILE A 92 -10.70 11.85 10.28
N LEU A 93 -10.01 11.98 11.43
CA LEU A 93 -9.38 10.89 12.17
C LEU A 93 -10.09 10.66 13.52
N PRO A 94 -11.29 10.04 13.55
CA PRO A 94 -12.02 9.87 14.81
C PRO A 94 -11.24 8.90 15.72
N VAL A 95 -10.72 9.47 16.82
CA VAL A 95 -9.86 8.75 17.79
C VAL A 95 -10.55 7.53 18.39
N HIS A 96 -11.89 7.52 18.49
CA HIS A 96 -12.65 6.41 19.02
C HIS A 96 -12.52 5.14 18.13
N LEU A 97 -12.35 5.29 16.80
CA LEU A 97 -12.17 4.15 15.90
C LEU A 97 -10.85 3.43 16.14
N VAL A 98 -9.80 4.16 16.47
CA VAL A 98 -8.47 3.59 16.76
C VAL A 98 -8.51 2.67 17.98
N ARG A 99 -9.47 2.88 18.90
CA ARG A 99 -9.65 2.06 20.10
C ARG A 99 -10.49 0.81 19.86
N LEU A 100 -11.10 0.67 18.69
CA LEU A 100 -11.90 -0.51 18.37
C LEU A 100 -11.00 -1.75 18.22
N PRO A 101 -11.36 -2.88 18.84
CA PRO A 101 -10.59 -4.11 18.72
C PRO A 101 -10.46 -4.55 17.26
N GLY A 102 -9.25 -4.82 16.82
CA GLY A 102 -8.95 -5.29 15.47
C GLY A 102 -8.95 -4.21 14.37
N TYR A 103 -9.55 -3.01 14.59
CA TYR A 103 -9.58 -1.95 13.58
C TYR A 103 -8.19 -1.41 13.28
N LEU A 104 -7.49 -0.89 14.30
CA LEU A 104 -6.14 -0.33 14.13
C LEU A 104 -5.17 -1.36 13.54
N VAL A 105 -5.19 -2.59 14.06
CA VAL A 105 -4.34 -3.67 13.56
C VAL A 105 -4.62 -3.94 12.08
N SER A 106 -5.89 -3.96 11.68
CA SER A 106 -6.27 -4.17 10.27
C SER A 106 -5.83 -3.02 9.36
N VAL A 107 -5.94 -1.76 9.82
CA VAL A 107 -5.45 -0.59 9.08
C VAL A 107 -3.93 -0.66 8.91
N LEU A 108 -3.18 -0.98 9.97
CA LEU A 108 -1.72 -1.12 9.91
C LEU A 108 -1.29 -2.27 9.00
N LEU A 109 -1.95 -3.42 9.07
CA LEU A 109 -1.65 -4.55 8.19
C LEU A 109 -1.99 -4.25 6.72
N ALA A 110 -3.06 -3.48 6.46
CA ALA A 110 -3.39 -3.04 5.11
C ALA A 110 -2.35 -2.03 4.56
N LEU A 111 -1.89 -1.10 5.41
CA LEU A 111 -0.79 -0.19 5.12
C LEU A 111 0.46 -0.99 4.73
N VAL A 112 0.86 -1.98 5.53
CA VAL A 112 2.03 -2.83 5.25
C VAL A 112 1.85 -3.64 3.97
N SER A 113 0.68 -4.22 3.74
CA SER A 113 0.40 -4.97 2.50
C SER A 113 0.56 -4.09 1.25
N GLN A 114 0.08 -2.85 1.31
CA GLN A 114 0.20 -1.90 0.20
C GLN A 114 1.63 -1.38 0.05
N LEU A 115 2.33 -1.13 1.17
CA LEU A 115 3.76 -0.80 1.21
C LEU A 115 4.58 -1.83 0.41
N LEU A 116 4.43 -3.11 0.76
CA LEU A 116 5.15 -4.19 0.10
C LEU A 116 4.78 -4.29 -1.38
N MET A 117 3.50 -4.13 -1.72
CA MET A 117 3.03 -4.21 -3.09
C MET A 117 3.65 -3.13 -3.98
N PHE A 118 3.62 -1.86 -3.53
CA PHE A 118 4.18 -0.75 -4.30
C PHE A 118 5.71 -0.81 -4.37
N ALA A 119 6.36 -1.26 -3.29
CA ALA A 119 7.79 -1.50 -3.28
C ALA A 119 8.20 -2.52 -4.35
N VAL A 120 7.52 -3.68 -4.43
CA VAL A 120 7.77 -4.68 -5.48
C VAL A 120 7.48 -4.09 -6.86
N LEU A 121 6.37 -3.35 -7.02
CA LEU A 121 5.96 -2.77 -8.30
C LEU A 121 7.01 -1.80 -8.87
N VAL A 122 7.72 -1.07 -8.00
CA VAL A 122 8.75 -0.10 -8.41
C VAL A 122 10.13 -0.76 -8.52
N TYR A 123 10.57 -1.48 -7.50
CA TYR A 123 11.96 -1.96 -7.43
C TYR A 123 12.24 -3.18 -8.31
N LEU A 124 11.22 -3.98 -8.61
CA LEU A 124 11.41 -5.15 -9.44
C LEU A 124 11.75 -4.80 -10.91
N PRO A 125 10.96 -3.94 -11.62
CA PRO A 125 11.35 -3.57 -12.98
C PRO A 125 12.67 -2.80 -13.01
N LEU A 126 13.00 -2.01 -11.98
CA LEU A 126 14.29 -1.35 -11.87
C LEU A 126 15.43 -2.36 -11.77
N GLN A 127 15.29 -3.40 -10.95
CA GLN A 127 16.28 -4.46 -10.84
C GLN A 127 16.47 -5.18 -12.17
N MET A 128 15.38 -5.54 -12.85
CA MET A 128 15.44 -6.23 -14.14
C MET A 128 16.15 -5.41 -15.21
N GLN A 129 15.88 -4.11 -15.25
CA GLN A 129 16.48 -3.22 -16.25
C GLN A 129 17.93 -2.86 -15.89
N TRP A 130 18.20 -2.45 -14.65
CA TRP A 130 19.50 -1.90 -14.26
C TRP A 130 20.52 -2.99 -13.87
N GLN A 131 20.08 -4.03 -13.17
CA GLN A 131 20.99 -5.10 -12.71
C GLN A 131 21.09 -6.24 -13.72
N LYS A 132 19.97 -6.65 -14.34
CA LYS A 132 19.93 -7.78 -15.26
C LYS A 132 20.04 -7.36 -16.75
N GLY A 133 20.05 -6.07 -17.05
CA GLY A 133 20.19 -5.54 -18.41
C GLY A 133 19.00 -5.82 -19.33
N MET A 134 17.84 -6.19 -18.77
CA MET A 134 16.65 -6.52 -19.56
C MET A 134 16.05 -5.26 -20.20
N GLY A 135 15.49 -5.39 -21.41
CA GLY A 135 14.74 -4.33 -22.05
C GLY A 135 13.45 -4.00 -21.32
N ALA A 136 12.91 -2.79 -21.56
CA ALA A 136 11.65 -2.36 -20.96
C ALA A 136 10.47 -3.28 -21.29
N SER A 137 10.40 -3.80 -22.52
CA SER A 137 9.36 -4.75 -22.94
C SER A 137 9.47 -6.10 -22.22
N GLU A 138 10.68 -6.60 -22.03
CA GLU A 138 10.94 -7.87 -21.35
C GLU A 138 10.63 -7.78 -19.85
N SER A 139 11.11 -6.72 -19.17
CA SER A 139 10.77 -6.46 -17.77
C SER A 139 9.27 -6.26 -17.56
N GLY A 140 8.58 -5.68 -18.56
CA GLY A 140 7.13 -5.54 -18.58
C GLY A 140 6.38 -6.86 -18.57
N LEU A 141 6.86 -7.91 -19.24
CA LEU A 141 6.26 -9.25 -19.23
C LEU A 141 6.26 -9.87 -17.83
N TYR A 142 7.35 -9.71 -17.08
CA TYR A 142 7.39 -10.14 -15.67
C TYR A 142 6.36 -9.39 -14.81
N MET A 143 6.13 -8.11 -15.10
CA MET A 143 5.08 -7.34 -14.43
C MET A 143 3.67 -7.85 -14.75
N VAL A 144 3.42 -8.38 -15.96
CA VAL A 144 2.13 -9.00 -16.30
C VAL A 144 1.86 -10.20 -15.40
N ILE A 145 2.86 -11.07 -15.16
CA ILE A 145 2.71 -12.23 -14.26
C ILE A 145 2.31 -11.74 -12.85
N PHE A 146 3.01 -10.73 -12.33
CA PHE A 146 2.71 -10.14 -11.03
C PHE A 146 1.28 -9.57 -10.97
N MET A 147 0.84 -8.83 -11.99
CA MET A 147 -0.49 -8.24 -12.08
C MET A 147 -1.61 -9.28 -12.18
N VAL A 148 -1.40 -10.34 -12.96
CA VAL A 148 -2.34 -11.46 -13.05
C VAL A 148 -2.49 -12.14 -11.69
N CYS A 149 -1.38 -12.41 -10.99
CA CYS A 149 -1.39 -13.03 -9.67
C CYS A 149 -2.03 -12.12 -8.61
N ILE A 150 -1.81 -10.80 -8.67
CA ILE A 150 -2.52 -9.81 -7.84
C ILE A 150 -4.03 -9.92 -8.04
N THR A 151 -4.48 -9.93 -9.29
CA THR A 151 -5.91 -10.00 -9.62
C THR A 151 -6.52 -11.33 -9.17
N ALA A 152 -5.82 -12.44 -9.43
CA ALA A 152 -6.22 -13.77 -8.97
C ALA A 152 -6.31 -13.84 -7.43
N GLY A 153 -5.32 -13.29 -6.72
CA GLY A 153 -5.29 -13.24 -5.26
C GLY A 153 -6.46 -12.46 -4.66
N ALA A 154 -6.80 -11.32 -5.24
CA ALA A 154 -7.96 -10.53 -4.81
C ALA A 154 -9.29 -11.28 -5.03
N PHE A 155 -9.45 -11.89 -6.21
CA PHE A 155 -10.67 -12.63 -6.56
C PHE A 155 -10.84 -13.89 -5.71
N VAL A 156 -9.78 -14.71 -5.62
CA VAL A 156 -9.77 -15.95 -4.82
C VAL A 156 -9.98 -15.62 -3.35
N GLY A 157 -9.26 -14.62 -2.83
CA GLY A 157 -9.40 -14.15 -1.45
C GLY A 157 -10.81 -13.72 -1.12
N GLY A 158 -11.41 -12.84 -1.94
CA GLY A 158 -12.79 -12.37 -1.74
C GLY A 158 -13.81 -13.53 -1.75
N LYS A 159 -13.71 -14.44 -2.73
CA LYS A 159 -14.62 -15.58 -2.87
C LYS A 159 -14.48 -16.59 -1.71
N LEU A 160 -13.25 -16.91 -1.31
CA LEU A 160 -12.99 -17.87 -0.23
C LEU A 160 -13.39 -17.31 1.13
N ILE A 161 -13.12 -16.03 1.40
CA ILE A 161 -13.51 -15.36 2.64
C ILE A 161 -15.03 -15.32 2.76
N GLY A 162 -15.74 -14.95 1.68
CA GLY A 162 -17.21 -14.95 1.65
C GLY A 162 -17.83 -16.32 1.89
N ARG A 163 -17.14 -17.42 1.52
CA ARG A 163 -17.63 -18.79 1.72
C ARG A 163 -17.27 -19.38 3.07
N THR A 164 -16.08 -19.06 3.60
CA THR A 164 -15.53 -19.75 4.78
C THR A 164 -15.64 -18.94 6.06
N GLY A 165 -15.71 -17.61 5.97
CA GLY A 165 -15.72 -16.71 7.13
C GLY A 165 -14.39 -16.60 7.90
N TYR A 166 -13.35 -17.36 7.53
CA TYR A 166 -12.08 -17.45 8.27
C TYR A 166 -11.04 -16.41 7.82
N TYR A 167 -11.35 -15.12 7.95
CA TYR A 167 -10.48 -14.02 7.48
C TYR A 167 -9.03 -14.08 8.02
N LYS A 168 -8.80 -14.42 9.31
CA LYS A 168 -7.46 -14.50 9.91
C LYS A 168 -6.55 -15.47 9.15
N ARG A 169 -7.07 -16.63 8.74
CA ARG A 169 -6.28 -17.64 7.98
C ARG A 169 -5.76 -17.07 6.67
N PHE A 170 -6.58 -16.29 5.95
CA PHE A 170 -6.19 -15.69 4.68
C PHE A 170 -5.14 -14.59 4.86
N VAL A 171 -5.23 -13.78 5.94
CA VAL A 171 -4.20 -12.79 6.27
C VAL A 171 -2.88 -13.48 6.61
N VAL A 172 -2.91 -14.56 7.42
CA VAL A 172 -1.71 -15.35 7.76
C VAL A 172 -1.08 -15.97 6.51
N VAL A 173 -1.88 -16.66 5.69
CA VAL A 173 -1.40 -17.28 4.45
C VAL A 173 -0.87 -16.23 3.49
N GLY A 174 -1.54 -15.08 3.37
CA GLY A 174 -1.13 -13.98 2.51
C GLY A 174 0.25 -13.43 2.89
N PHE A 175 0.47 -13.10 4.16
CA PHE A 175 1.77 -12.61 4.62
C PHE A 175 2.85 -13.69 4.62
N ALA A 176 2.51 -14.95 4.92
CA ALA A 176 3.45 -16.07 4.83
C ALA A 176 3.96 -16.28 3.39
N LEU A 177 3.03 -16.32 2.43
CA LEU A 177 3.39 -16.42 1.01
C LEU A 177 4.24 -15.24 0.55
N SER A 178 3.88 -14.03 0.97
CA SER A 178 4.62 -12.80 0.61
C SER A 178 6.01 -12.78 1.21
N ALA A 179 6.17 -13.16 2.48
CA ALA A 179 7.47 -13.24 3.14
C ALA A 179 8.37 -14.28 2.46
N LEU A 180 7.86 -15.49 2.23
CA LEU A 180 8.61 -16.55 1.54
C LEU A 180 9.02 -16.14 0.14
N ALA A 181 8.11 -15.50 -0.62
CA ALA A 181 8.37 -15.04 -1.96
C ALA A 181 9.46 -13.94 -2.00
N LEU A 182 9.42 -12.99 -1.07
CA LEU A 182 10.41 -11.91 -0.99
C LEU A 182 11.80 -12.43 -0.57
N TRP A 183 11.87 -13.41 0.33
CA TRP A 183 13.11 -14.12 0.64
C TRP A 183 13.64 -14.88 -0.58
N GLN A 184 12.76 -15.54 -1.34
CA GLN A 184 13.14 -16.27 -2.56
C GLN A 184 13.70 -15.35 -3.65
N ILE A 185 13.10 -14.18 -3.85
CA ILE A 185 13.57 -13.17 -4.80
C ILE A 185 14.97 -12.66 -4.39
N HIS A 186 15.19 -12.45 -3.09
CA HIS A 186 16.50 -12.04 -2.58
C HIS A 186 17.61 -13.07 -2.93
N PHE A 187 17.33 -14.36 -2.83
CA PHE A 187 18.29 -15.42 -3.16
C PHE A 187 18.36 -15.74 -4.67
N ASP A 188 17.65 -14.99 -5.52
CA ASP A 188 17.56 -15.15 -6.99
C ASP A 188 17.11 -16.55 -7.44
N VAL A 189 16.42 -17.30 -6.57
CA VAL A 189 15.89 -18.63 -6.84
C VAL A 189 14.50 -18.49 -7.46
N TRP A 190 14.35 -18.86 -8.74
CA TRP A 190 13.04 -18.91 -9.41
C TRP A 190 12.25 -17.58 -9.31
N ALA A 191 12.90 -16.48 -9.69
CA ALA A 191 12.36 -15.12 -9.54
C ALA A 191 10.92 -14.95 -10.08
N SER A 192 10.57 -15.60 -11.19
CA SER A 192 9.23 -15.54 -11.78
C SER A 192 8.14 -16.18 -10.91
N LEU A 193 8.44 -17.32 -10.26
CA LEU A 193 7.51 -17.97 -9.33
C LEU A 193 7.38 -17.16 -8.04
N GLY A 194 8.48 -16.63 -7.51
CA GLY A 194 8.48 -15.74 -6.35
C GLY A 194 7.57 -14.53 -6.57
N LEU A 195 7.61 -13.93 -7.75
CA LEU A 195 6.73 -12.82 -8.12
C LEU A 195 5.26 -13.19 -8.10
N GLY A 196 4.92 -14.35 -8.66
CA GLY A 196 3.55 -14.86 -8.64
C GLY A 196 3.03 -15.04 -7.21
N PHE A 197 3.82 -15.67 -6.35
CA PHE A 197 3.47 -15.89 -4.95
C PHE A 197 3.42 -14.59 -4.14
N ALA A 198 4.31 -13.63 -4.39
CA ALA A 198 4.26 -12.32 -3.75
C ALA A 198 2.97 -11.57 -4.09
N GLY A 199 2.63 -11.49 -5.39
CA GLY A 199 1.41 -10.82 -5.86
C GLY A 199 0.15 -11.47 -5.30
N LEU A 200 0.06 -12.80 -5.36
CA LEU A 200 -1.07 -13.57 -4.85
C LEU A 200 -1.19 -13.39 -3.33
N GLY A 201 -0.10 -13.52 -2.59
CA GLY A 201 -0.08 -13.37 -1.13
C GLY A 201 -0.53 -11.99 -0.67
N LEU A 202 0.06 -10.93 -1.21
CA LEU A 202 -0.27 -9.55 -0.84
C LEU A 202 -1.74 -9.20 -1.11
N ARG A 203 -2.33 -9.78 -2.16
CA ARG A 203 -3.73 -9.49 -2.52
C ARG A 203 -4.76 -10.38 -1.84
N LEU A 204 -4.38 -11.51 -1.27
CA LEU A 204 -5.23 -12.29 -0.36
C LEU A 204 -5.55 -11.52 0.92
N VAL A 205 -4.63 -10.69 1.40
CA VAL A 205 -4.72 -9.97 2.67
C VAL A 205 -5.83 -8.92 2.67
N LEU A 206 -5.91 -8.09 1.62
CA LEU A 206 -6.77 -6.90 1.63
C LEU A 206 -8.27 -7.18 1.76
N PRO A 207 -8.87 -8.13 1.01
CA PRO A 207 -10.29 -8.46 1.19
C PRO A 207 -10.61 -8.94 2.60
N ALA A 208 -9.69 -9.71 3.21
CA ALA A 208 -9.85 -10.20 4.56
C ALA A 208 -9.87 -9.06 5.59
N LEU A 209 -8.89 -8.14 5.48
CA LEU A 209 -8.83 -6.98 6.37
C LEU A 209 -10.00 -6.03 6.19
N ALA A 210 -10.48 -5.83 4.95
CA ALA A 210 -11.67 -5.02 4.69
C ALA A 210 -12.91 -5.57 5.40
N VAL A 211 -13.10 -6.89 5.41
CA VAL A 211 -14.21 -7.54 6.14
C VAL A 211 -14.05 -7.36 7.65
N VAL A 212 -12.83 -7.51 8.20
CA VAL A 212 -12.57 -7.26 9.62
C VAL A 212 -12.93 -5.84 10.01
N VAL A 213 -12.49 -4.85 9.21
CA VAL A 213 -12.78 -3.44 9.43
C VAL A 213 -14.28 -3.16 9.38
N GLN A 214 -14.98 -3.66 8.35
CA GLN A 214 -16.44 -3.47 8.22
C GLN A 214 -17.21 -4.05 9.39
N ASN A 215 -16.79 -5.20 9.90
CA ASN A 215 -17.45 -5.85 11.03
C ASN A 215 -17.10 -5.20 12.39
N ALA A 216 -15.92 -4.61 12.51
CA ALA A 216 -15.52 -3.89 13.74
C ALA A 216 -16.21 -2.52 13.87
N LEU A 217 -16.72 -1.96 12.77
CA LEU A 217 -17.27 -0.61 12.74
C LEU A 217 -18.79 -0.59 13.00
N PRO A 218 -19.28 0.29 13.91
CA PRO A 218 -20.70 0.62 14.00
C PRO A 218 -21.25 1.11 12.65
N ALA A 219 -22.52 0.86 12.38
CA ALA A 219 -23.14 1.25 11.11
C ALA A 219 -23.00 2.76 10.79
N ALA A 220 -23.02 3.61 11.83
CA ALA A 220 -22.85 5.06 11.71
C ALA A 220 -21.43 5.46 11.23
N ASP A 221 -20.41 4.69 11.62
CA ASP A 221 -19.01 5.01 11.40
C ASP A 221 -18.39 4.27 10.20
N ARG A 222 -19.14 3.37 9.54
CA ARG A 222 -18.62 2.55 8.42
C ARG A 222 -18.05 3.40 7.29
N GLY A 223 -18.68 4.50 6.94
CA GLY A 223 -18.21 5.39 5.87
C GLY A 223 -16.83 5.97 6.18
N ILE A 224 -16.68 6.61 7.34
CA ILE A 224 -15.43 7.27 7.73
C ILE A 224 -14.34 6.23 8.05
N GLY A 225 -14.69 5.13 8.72
CA GLY A 225 -13.74 4.08 9.05
C GLY A 225 -13.18 3.37 7.81
N MET A 226 -14.01 3.11 6.79
CA MET A 226 -13.55 2.56 5.51
C MET A 226 -12.73 3.56 4.69
N SER A 227 -13.05 4.85 4.77
CA SER A 227 -12.25 5.91 4.14
C SER A 227 -10.86 5.98 4.75
N LEU A 228 -10.75 5.91 6.08
CA LEU A 228 -9.45 5.86 6.78
C LEU A 228 -8.67 4.59 6.49
N PHE A 229 -9.34 3.45 6.40
CA PHE A 229 -8.71 2.20 5.99
C PHE A 229 -8.10 2.32 4.58
N ASN A 230 -8.83 2.90 3.64
CA ASN A 230 -8.33 3.11 2.28
C ASN A 230 -7.21 4.16 2.24
N PHE A 231 -7.35 5.26 2.99
CA PHE A 231 -6.30 6.27 3.10
C PHE A 231 -5.01 5.70 3.68
N GLY A 232 -5.09 4.97 4.82
CA GLY A 232 -3.94 4.31 5.43
C GLY A 232 -3.26 3.32 4.48
N ARG A 233 -4.05 2.59 3.70
CA ARG A 233 -3.55 1.70 2.66
C ARG A 233 -2.77 2.46 1.58
N GLU A 234 -3.33 3.53 0.99
CA GLU A 234 -2.66 4.30 -0.06
C GLU A 234 -1.39 5.01 0.47
N LEU A 235 -1.47 5.54 1.70
CA LEU A 235 -0.29 6.10 2.38
C LEU A 235 0.82 5.04 2.53
N GLY A 236 0.45 3.80 2.85
CA GLY A 236 1.38 2.68 2.90
C GLY A 236 2.16 2.48 1.61
N GLY A 237 1.49 2.62 0.46
CA GLY A 237 2.15 2.53 -0.84
C GLY A 237 3.24 3.59 -1.04
N ALA A 238 2.94 4.84 -0.76
CA ALA A 238 3.89 5.95 -0.88
C ALA A 238 5.07 5.81 0.11
N VAL A 239 4.78 5.52 1.38
CA VAL A 239 5.78 5.31 2.42
C VAL A 239 6.67 4.09 2.10
N GLY A 240 6.09 3.05 1.50
CA GLY A 240 6.82 1.84 1.13
C GLY A 240 7.90 2.10 0.10
N VAL A 241 7.57 2.82 -0.97
CA VAL A 241 8.55 3.20 -1.99
C VAL A 241 9.65 4.07 -1.36
N ALA A 242 9.28 5.02 -0.50
CA ALA A 242 10.23 5.91 0.16
C ALA A 242 11.17 5.16 1.13
N ILE A 243 10.66 4.23 1.96
CA ILE A 243 11.48 3.36 2.83
C ILE A 243 12.44 2.52 1.99
N CYS A 244 11.95 1.91 0.92
CA CYS A 244 12.80 1.11 0.03
C CYS A 244 13.87 1.96 -0.66
N SER A 245 13.56 3.22 -0.99
CA SER A 245 14.55 4.18 -1.51
C SER A 245 15.66 4.44 -0.51
N VAL A 246 15.34 4.67 0.76
CA VAL A 246 16.33 4.84 1.84
C VAL A 246 17.19 3.58 1.98
N LEU A 247 16.59 2.39 2.02
CA LEU A 247 17.32 1.13 2.13
C LEU A 247 18.24 0.90 0.94
N PHE A 248 17.76 1.19 -0.26
CA PHE A 248 18.53 1.07 -1.50
C PHE A 248 19.77 1.96 -1.47
N HIS A 249 19.59 3.27 -1.23
CA HIS A 249 20.68 4.24 -1.26
C HIS A 249 21.67 4.03 -0.09
N ALA A 250 21.19 3.64 1.09
CA ALA A 250 22.05 3.37 2.24
C ALA A 250 23.00 2.19 2.04
N ALA A 251 22.65 1.26 1.15
CA ALA A 251 23.47 0.08 0.86
C ALA A 251 24.39 0.24 -0.36
N LEU A 252 24.28 1.37 -1.10
CA LEU A 252 25.19 1.68 -2.19
C LEU A 252 26.58 2.12 -1.68
N PRO A 253 27.64 1.92 -2.48
CA PRO A 253 28.98 2.40 -2.16
C PRO A 253 29.00 3.92 -1.89
N ALA A 254 29.79 4.35 -0.93
CA ALA A 254 29.90 5.77 -0.55
C ALA A 254 30.32 6.64 -1.75
N GLY A 255 29.60 7.76 -1.97
CA GLY A 255 29.90 8.72 -3.06
C GLY A 255 29.17 8.47 -4.38
N THR A 256 28.39 7.40 -4.51
CA THR A 256 27.71 7.03 -5.78
C THR A 256 26.27 7.49 -5.88
N SER A 257 25.72 8.12 -4.84
CA SER A 257 24.30 8.46 -4.71
C SER A 257 23.76 9.46 -5.77
N HIS A 258 24.63 10.18 -6.48
CA HIS A 258 24.19 11.24 -7.42
C HIS A 258 24.06 10.80 -8.88
N ASN A 259 24.57 9.63 -9.27
CA ASN A 259 24.48 9.19 -10.67
C ASN A 259 24.30 7.67 -10.77
N LEU A 260 23.10 7.19 -10.48
CA LEU A 260 22.75 5.76 -10.53
C LEU A 260 22.94 5.14 -11.93
N ALA A 261 22.79 5.94 -12.99
CA ALA A 261 22.93 5.48 -14.38
C ALA A 261 24.37 5.12 -14.77
N SER A 262 25.37 5.58 -14.01
CA SER A 262 26.79 5.27 -14.23
C SER A 262 27.29 4.04 -13.47
N LEU A 263 26.47 3.47 -12.57
CA LEU A 263 26.84 2.33 -11.77
C LEU A 263 26.77 1.01 -12.54
N SER A 264 27.73 0.16 -12.31
CA SER A 264 27.70 -1.21 -12.84
C SER A 264 26.64 -2.08 -12.15
N PRO A 265 26.14 -3.14 -12.80
CA PRO A 265 25.20 -4.08 -12.19
C PRO A 265 25.68 -4.66 -10.84
N ILE A 266 26.98 -4.82 -10.66
CA ILE A 266 27.60 -5.34 -9.42
C ILE A 266 27.49 -4.31 -8.29
N GLU A 267 27.69 -3.03 -8.59
CA GLU A 267 27.59 -1.95 -7.61
C GLU A 267 26.14 -1.67 -7.18
N LEU A 268 25.16 -1.99 -8.02
CA LEU A 268 23.74 -1.87 -7.71
C LEU A 268 23.20 -3.06 -6.87
N ALA A 269 23.86 -4.22 -6.93
CA ALA A 269 23.39 -5.42 -6.28
C ALA A 269 23.17 -5.28 -4.74
N PRO A 270 24.04 -4.62 -3.95
CA PRO A 270 23.79 -4.42 -2.53
C PRO A 270 22.53 -3.60 -2.23
N GLY A 271 22.22 -2.59 -3.05
CA GLY A 271 21.03 -1.76 -2.91
C GLY A 271 19.74 -2.59 -3.10
N PHE A 272 19.66 -3.38 -4.16
CA PHE A 272 18.51 -4.27 -4.38
C PHE A 272 18.40 -5.35 -3.30
N SER A 273 19.52 -5.95 -2.89
CA SER A 273 19.57 -6.94 -1.83
C SER A 273 19.01 -6.38 -0.51
N ALA A 274 19.49 -5.20 -0.07
CA ALA A 274 19.01 -4.54 1.14
C ALA A 274 17.50 -4.23 1.06
N THR A 275 17.02 -3.81 -0.10
CA THR A 275 15.60 -3.53 -0.33
C THR A 275 14.75 -4.79 -0.17
N TYR A 276 15.12 -5.91 -0.78
CA TYR A 276 14.36 -7.17 -0.66
C TYR A 276 14.44 -7.78 0.74
N ILE A 277 15.58 -7.72 1.41
CA ILE A 277 15.71 -8.11 2.83
C ILE A 277 14.77 -7.27 3.68
N GLY A 278 14.77 -5.94 3.51
CA GLY A 278 13.89 -5.05 4.23
C GLY A 278 12.41 -5.39 4.03
N MET A 279 11.99 -5.61 2.77
CA MET A 279 10.63 -6.03 2.45
C MET A 279 10.29 -7.39 3.09
N ALA A 280 11.18 -8.37 3.04
CA ALA A 280 10.97 -9.70 3.61
C ALA A 280 10.85 -9.64 5.14
N LEU A 281 11.66 -8.82 5.81
CA LEU A 281 11.57 -8.58 7.25
C LEU A 281 10.24 -7.91 7.62
N ILE A 282 9.82 -6.89 6.87
CA ILE A 282 8.53 -6.21 7.08
C ILE A 282 7.36 -7.20 6.89
N ALA A 283 7.40 -8.04 5.85
CA ALA A 283 6.37 -9.07 5.62
C ALA A 283 6.34 -10.11 6.77
N SER A 284 7.51 -10.53 7.25
CA SER A 284 7.64 -11.45 8.38
C SER A 284 7.13 -10.85 9.69
N ALA A 285 7.42 -9.57 9.94
CA ALA A 285 6.88 -8.84 11.09
C ALA A 285 5.34 -8.71 11.01
N ALA A 286 4.79 -8.42 9.82
CA ALA A 286 3.35 -8.38 9.60
C ALA A 286 2.68 -9.75 9.84
N LEU A 287 3.34 -10.84 9.45
CA LEU A 287 2.90 -12.20 9.76
C LEU A 287 2.84 -12.43 11.27
N LEU A 288 3.87 -12.06 12.01
CA LEU A 288 3.92 -12.17 13.47
C LEU A 288 2.83 -11.33 14.14
N ILE A 289 2.65 -10.09 13.72
CA ILE A 289 1.57 -9.21 14.21
C ILE A 289 0.20 -9.84 13.95
N THR A 290 0.00 -10.42 12.77
CA THR A 290 -1.26 -11.12 12.42
C THR A 290 -1.52 -12.29 13.34
N LEU A 291 -0.51 -13.10 13.62
CA LEU A 291 -0.64 -14.26 14.50
C LEU A 291 -0.98 -13.85 15.94
N LEU A 292 -0.35 -12.81 16.46
CA LEU A 292 -0.44 -12.38 17.86
C LEU A 292 -1.65 -11.45 18.12
N ALA A 293 -1.85 -10.45 17.27
CA ALA A 293 -2.79 -9.35 17.52
C ALA A 293 -4.17 -9.54 16.88
N LEU A 294 -4.26 -10.26 15.74
CA LEU A 294 -5.55 -10.49 15.11
C LEU A 294 -6.28 -11.64 15.83
N LYS A 295 -7.34 -11.32 16.58
CA LYS A 295 -8.15 -12.33 17.25
C LYS A 295 -8.86 -13.24 16.23
N ARG A 296 -9.07 -14.52 16.60
CA ARG A 296 -9.96 -15.43 15.86
C ARG A 296 -11.41 -14.99 16.11
N HIS A 297 -11.94 -14.05 15.34
CA HIS A 297 -13.38 -13.86 15.24
C HIS A 297 -13.87 -14.71 14.08
N GLU A 298 -14.58 -15.76 14.40
CA GLU A 298 -15.48 -16.40 13.45
C GLU A 298 -16.56 -15.36 13.14
N LEU A 299 -16.81 -15.10 11.85
CA LEU A 299 -18.02 -14.39 11.47
C LEU A 299 -19.15 -15.21 12.05
N ALA A 300 -19.85 -14.68 13.07
CA ALA A 300 -21.12 -15.27 13.48
C ALA A 300 -21.91 -15.45 12.18
N THR A 301 -22.25 -16.69 11.88
CA THR A 301 -23.07 -17.07 10.74
C THR A 301 -24.28 -16.17 10.79
N MET A 302 -24.40 -15.26 9.80
CA MET A 302 -25.64 -14.51 9.65
C MET A 302 -26.77 -15.54 9.48
N PRO A 303 -27.82 -15.48 10.28
CA PRO A 303 -29.00 -16.28 9.98
C PRO A 303 -29.49 -15.83 8.61
N GLY A 304 -29.69 -16.81 7.70
CA GLY A 304 -30.13 -16.65 6.34
C GLY A 304 -31.52 -16.00 6.23
#